data_637bb11fe42cae649ce4d1c5ab1d5e16
#
_entry.id   637bb11fe42cae649ce4d1c5ab1d5e16
#
_cell.length_a   1.000
_cell.length_b   1.000
_cell.length_c   1.000
_cell.angle_alpha   90.00
_cell.angle_beta   90.00
_cell.angle_gamma   90.00
#
_symmetry.space_group_name_H-M   'P 1'
#
loop_
_entity.id
_entity.type
_entity.pdbx_description
1 polymer ?
#
loop_
_entity_poly.entity_id
_entity_poly.type
_entity_poly.pdbx_seq_one_letter_code
_entity_poly.pdbx_strand_id
1 'polypeptide(L)'
;MAVNNIIIDGVYISEIYRWYTEHALIVNRRYQRKLVWTLDEKQQFINTILHGYPVPLFLLVSSGREKLGTIGDKEIIDGLQRLEAIISFILNKYSVKIDGIDYYFNLSVYPGNELLIKKDELHQQKPVMPAEMCHAFLLYQLPVSIIDADEAAVDDVFKRINSTGRKLSSQDLRQAGVTSKFSDLVRIISTHLRGDASEDIVRMNDISIYSLSSHGLNYGVNIKDVFWVKQGIISEDTLRRSKDEEIVVILCSAILSNYTSGMSVKTLNMLYDTERRTYKNNEKLLTQSRFDDIISLFSKIVSDLEKVFAISDTTFSQLLFSNEYNYNKDLVFIVLFLALAQLYSENYYIEYFLEIHNLLSGIADREFSEVINTSECKWNTDIRNHLVERLKNVLRGHMVFIERDPEWNTGFINYLKQVTAEKQMFDFKIGMHDLRTGQKNSNVISKCVMTLTAMANTMPYKEGVIIFGISDKGSDAVDYRNFYRTEVPKYNDLYISGVTDEAITFYGSIQNYTRRIKECIEKQNVSPDVKQYILCLLYTSD
;
A
#
# COMPACT_ATOMS: atom_id res chain seq x y z
N MET A 1 -11.90 -6.68 29.11
CA MET A 1 -11.81 -5.47 28.27
C MET A 1 -12.36 -4.31 29.09
N ALA A 2 -11.50 -3.47 29.59
CA ALA A 2 -11.93 -2.34 30.39
C ALA A 2 -11.27 -1.08 29.81
N VAL A 3 -12.10 -0.13 29.40
CA VAL A 3 -11.68 1.27 29.31
C VAL A 3 -11.39 1.68 30.74
N ASN A 4 -10.13 1.92 31.06
CA ASN A 4 -9.69 2.10 32.45
C ASN A 4 -10.03 3.49 33.01
N ASN A 5 -10.14 4.50 32.14
CA ASN A 5 -10.48 5.86 32.53
C ASN A 5 -11.08 6.62 31.33
N ILE A 6 -12.15 7.38 31.58
CA ILE A 6 -12.76 8.27 30.58
C ILE A 6 -12.73 9.68 31.18
N ILE A 7 -11.98 10.57 30.55
CA ILE A 7 -11.95 11.98 30.88
C ILE A 7 -12.73 12.73 29.80
N ILE A 8 -13.75 13.48 30.18
CA ILE A 8 -14.50 14.37 29.27
C ILE A 8 -14.25 15.78 29.76
N ASP A 9 -13.63 16.59 28.91
CA ASP A 9 -13.24 17.96 29.28
C ASP A 9 -13.44 18.91 28.09
N GLY A 10 -13.53 20.22 28.41
CA GLY A 10 -13.46 21.32 27.45
C GLY A 10 -12.00 21.72 27.22
N VAL A 11 -11.44 21.29 26.08
CA VAL A 11 -10.05 21.60 25.72
C VAL A 11 -10.00 22.81 24.80
N TYR A 12 -9.22 23.83 25.12
CA TYR A 12 -9.05 25.02 24.27
C TYR A 12 -8.38 24.67 22.93
N ILE A 13 -8.79 25.35 21.86
CA ILE A 13 -8.15 25.20 20.54
C ILE A 13 -6.65 25.50 20.64
N SER A 14 -6.22 26.47 21.43
CA SER A 14 -4.80 26.77 21.70
C SER A 14 -4.03 25.57 22.27
N GLU A 15 -4.67 24.76 23.11
CA GLU A 15 -4.07 23.56 23.67
C GLU A 15 -3.99 22.43 22.63
N ILE A 16 -5.03 22.25 21.82
CA ILE A 16 -4.99 21.31 20.68
C ILE A 16 -3.88 21.69 19.70
N TYR A 17 -3.73 22.98 19.41
CA TYR A 17 -2.66 23.47 18.54
C TYR A 17 -1.28 23.27 19.16
N ARG A 18 -1.14 23.39 20.49
CA ARG A 18 0.07 23.01 21.21
C ARG A 18 0.40 21.52 21.02
N TRP A 19 -0.57 20.62 21.19
CA TRP A 19 -0.37 19.19 20.94
C TRP A 19 0.10 18.90 19.51
N TYR A 20 -0.44 19.64 18.54
CA TYR A 20 0.01 19.55 17.15
C TYR A 20 1.46 20.02 16.99
N THR A 21 1.84 21.18 17.51
CA THR A 21 3.21 21.74 17.38
C THR A 21 4.26 20.89 18.12
N GLU A 22 3.85 20.18 19.17
CA GLU A 22 4.70 19.24 19.91
C GLU A 22 4.66 17.81 19.34
N HIS A 23 4.04 17.62 18.17
CA HIS A 23 3.92 16.32 17.48
C HIS A 23 3.22 15.23 18.32
N ALA A 24 2.36 15.60 19.27
CA ALA A 24 1.68 14.67 20.17
C ALA A 24 0.42 14.04 19.55
N LEU A 25 -0.11 14.58 18.46
CA LEU A 25 -1.29 14.04 17.78
C LEU A 25 -0.90 12.96 16.78
N ILE A 26 -1.46 11.76 16.97
CA ILE A 26 -1.21 10.59 16.13
C ILE A 26 -2.48 10.24 15.36
N VAL A 27 -2.31 9.90 14.10
CA VAL A 27 -3.36 9.38 13.23
C VAL A 27 -3.05 7.93 12.91
N ASN A 28 -3.94 7.04 13.31
CA ASN A 28 -3.87 5.64 12.95
C ASN A 28 -4.67 5.44 11.65
N ARG A 29 -3.97 5.15 10.57
CA ARG A 29 -4.54 5.01 9.23
C ARG A 29 -5.36 3.74 9.04
N ARG A 30 -5.35 2.83 9.99
CA ARG A 30 -6.29 1.70 10.02
C ARG A 30 -7.73 2.18 10.22
N TYR A 31 -7.92 3.30 10.93
CA TYR A 31 -9.23 3.89 11.22
C TYR A 31 -9.49 5.14 10.37
N GLN A 32 -8.47 5.97 10.16
CA GLN A 32 -8.56 7.33 9.63
C GLN A 32 -7.73 7.46 8.34
N ARG A 33 -8.25 7.00 7.21
CA ARG A 33 -7.46 6.80 5.99
C ARG A 33 -7.34 8.00 5.08
N LYS A 34 -8.37 8.84 5.03
CA LYS A 34 -8.48 9.92 4.05
C LYS A 34 -8.95 11.21 4.70
N LEU A 35 -8.39 12.34 4.28
CA LEU A 35 -8.98 13.65 4.52
C LEU A 35 -9.95 13.93 3.38
N VAL A 36 -11.25 13.87 3.65
CA VAL A 36 -12.30 13.93 2.62
C VAL A 36 -13.10 15.21 2.64
N TRP A 37 -12.91 16.09 3.65
CA TRP A 37 -13.62 17.35 3.71
C TRP A 37 -13.20 18.29 2.59
N THR A 38 -14.20 18.85 1.91
CA THR A 38 -14.02 19.93 0.93
C THR A 38 -13.63 21.23 1.64
N LEU A 39 -13.16 22.21 0.89
CA LEU A 39 -12.87 23.54 1.42
C LEU A 39 -14.13 24.16 2.07
N ASP A 40 -15.30 24.04 1.41
CA ASP A 40 -16.56 24.55 1.94
C ASP A 40 -16.93 23.91 3.29
N GLU A 41 -16.77 22.61 3.44
CA GLU A 41 -17.04 21.92 4.71
C GLU A 41 -16.11 22.40 5.83
N LYS A 42 -14.84 22.64 5.53
CA LYS A 42 -13.86 23.20 6.49
C LYS A 42 -14.24 24.63 6.87
N GLN A 43 -14.55 25.47 5.92
CA GLN A 43 -14.96 26.87 6.15
C GLN A 43 -16.25 26.95 6.97
N GLN A 44 -17.25 26.13 6.68
CA GLN A 44 -18.49 26.05 7.45
C GLN A 44 -18.24 25.63 8.90
N PHE A 45 -17.34 24.67 9.11
CA PHE A 45 -16.97 24.22 10.46
C PHE A 45 -16.25 25.31 11.27
N ILE A 46 -15.29 26.02 10.67
CA ILE A 46 -14.62 27.15 11.31
C ILE A 46 -15.61 28.28 11.62
N ASN A 47 -16.53 28.59 10.69
CA ASN A 47 -17.59 29.56 10.93
C ASN A 47 -18.50 29.16 12.11
N THR A 48 -18.80 27.88 12.28
CA THR A 48 -19.54 27.35 13.44
C THR A 48 -18.84 27.69 14.76
N ILE A 49 -17.51 27.51 14.80
CA ILE A 49 -16.69 27.84 15.99
C ILE A 49 -16.65 29.35 16.22
N LEU A 50 -16.45 30.15 15.19
CA LEU A 50 -16.39 31.62 15.29
C LEU A 50 -17.70 32.23 15.80
N HIS A 51 -18.85 31.59 15.54
CA HIS A 51 -20.15 31.97 16.08
C HIS A 51 -20.42 31.41 17.49
N GLY A 52 -19.48 30.66 18.07
CA GLY A 52 -19.64 30.07 19.40
C GLY A 52 -20.67 28.93 19.45
N TYR A 53 -21.02 28.34 18.31
CA TYR A 53 -21.98 27.23 18.25
C TYR A 53 -21.34 25.92 18.70
N PRO A 54 -22.10 24.99 19.32
CA PRO A 54 -21.56 23.73 19.77
C PRO A 54 -21.11 22.85 18.61
N VAL A 55 -19.98 22.15 18.84
CA VAL A 55 -19.41 21.20 17.88
C VAL A 55 -19.47 19.78 18.44
N PRO A 56 -19.50 18.74 17.58
CA PRO A 56 -19.49 17.35 18.04
C PRO A 56 -18.23 16.99 18.83
N LEU A 57 -18.39 16.03 19.76
CA LEU A 57 -17.31 15.48 20.59
C LEU A 57 -16.12 14.99 19.77
N PHE A 58 -14.91 15.28 20.23
CA PHE A 58 -13.67 14.69 19.74
C PHE A 58 -13.30 13.52 20.64
N LEU A 59 -12.83 12.41 20.06
CA LEU A 59 -12.40 11.25 20.80
C LEU A 59 -10.94 10.95 20.54
N LEU A 60 -10.16 10.92 21.62
CA LEU A 60 -8.74 10.62 21.61
C LEU A 60 -8.45 9.43 22.53
N VAL A 61 -7.39 8.68 22.21
CA VAL A 61 -6.82 7.66 23.08
C VAL A 61 -5.44 8.13 23.54
N SER A 62 -5.19 8.07 24.85
CA SER A 62 -3.85 8.32 25.37
C SER A 62 -3.01 7.06 25.25
N SER A 63 -1.98 7.08 24.42
CA SER A 63 -1.01 5.99 24.27
C SER A 63 0.23 6.29 25.10
N GLY A 64 0.24 5.85 26.35
CA GLY A 64 1.41 5.89 27.22
C GLY A 64 1.31 6.90 28.36
N ARG A 65 2.06 6.61 29.44
CA ARG A 65 2.19 7.49 30.60
C ARG A 65 2.95 8.75 30.20
N GLU A 66 2.36 9.90 30.45
CA GLU A 66 3.08 11.19 30.36
C GLU A 66 4.37 11.10 31.18
N LYS A 67 5.51 11.20 30.52
CA LYS A 67 6.79 11.39 31.21
C LYS A 67 6.83 12.84 31.65
N LEU A 68 7.32 13.08 32.87
CA LEU A 68 7.42 14.43 33.44
C LEU A 68 8.07 15.41 32.45
N GLY A 69 7.29 16.38 31.95
CA GLY A 69 7.74 17.41 30.99
C GLY A 69 7.54 17.09 29.51
N THR A 70 6.92 15.95 29.13
CA THR A 70 6.52 15.66 27.74
C THR A 70 5.04 15.35 27.66
N ILE A 71 4.37 15.89 26.63
CA ILE A 71 2.97 15.53 26.34
C ILE A 71 2.96 14.10 25.80
N GLY A 72 2.14 13.24 26.42
CA GLY A 72 1.92 11.89 25.93
C GLY A 72 1.22 11.89 24.57
N ASP A 73 1.54 10.89 23.75
CA ASP A 73 0.93 10.70 22.44
C ASP A 73 -0.61 10.51 22.58
N LYS A 74 -1.36 11.19 21.72
CA LYS A 74 -2.83 11.17 21.66
C LYS A 74 -3.27 10.69 20.27
N GLU A 75 -3.75 9.46 20.21
CA GLU A 75 -4.28 8.88 18.98
C GLU A 75 -5.69 9.39 18.72
N ILE A 76 -5.93 9.91 17.52
CA ILE A 76 -7.23 10.45 17.12
C ILE A 76 -8.12 9.29 16.67
N ILE A 77 -9.24 9.06 17.39
CA ILE A 77 -10.23 8.04 17.06
C ILE A 77 -11.41 8.64 16.30
N ASP A 78 -11.92 9.81 16.74
CA ASP A 78 -12.92 10.58 16.00
C ASP A 78 -12.60 12.06 16.04
N GLY A 79 -12.89 12.75 14.94
CA GLY A 79 -12.69 14.19 14.80
C GLY A 79 -11.49 14.58 13.94
N LEU A 80 -10.82 13.66 13.25
CA LEU A 80 -9.65 13.98 12.41
C LEU A 80 -9.93 15.10 11.42
N GLN A 81 -11.03 15.05 10.67
CA GLN A 81 -11.40 16.08 9.68
C GLN A 81 -11.58 17.45 10.32
N ARG A 82 -12.17 17.47 11.50
CA ARG A 82 -12.42 18.69 12.30
C ARG A 82 -11.12 19.26 12.87
N LEU A 83 -10.24 18.41 13.42
CA LEU A 83 -8.92 18.82 13.90
C LEU A 83 -8.06 19.36 12.76
N GLU A 84 -8.08 18.69 11.61
CA GLU A 84 -7.34 19.13 10.42
C GLU A 84 -7.86 20.47 9.90
N ALA A 85 -9.18 20.69 9.90
CA ALA A 85 -9.76 21.98 9.53
C ALA A 85 -9.28 23.11 10.47
N ILE A 86 -9.31 22.90 11.79
CA ILE A 86 -8.83 23.88 12.78
C ILE A 86 -7.35 24.21 12.52
N ILE A 87 -6.51 23.18 12.45
CA ILE A 87 -5.05 23.35 12.34
C ILE A 87 -4.68 23.99 11.00
N SER A 88 -5.28 23.55 9.89
CA SER A 88 -5.03 24.11 8.57
C SER A 88 -5.46 25.57 8.47
N PHE A 89 -6.53 25.99 9.17
CA PHE A 89 -6.93 27.39 9.26
C PHE A 89 -5.89 28.22 10.02
N ILE A 90 -5.44 27.75 11.22
CA ILE A 90 -4.39 28.42 11.98
C ILE A 90 -3.09 28.55 11.17
N LEU A 91 -2.75 27.53 10.36
CA LEU A 91 -1.55 27.51 9.51
C LEU A 91 -1.73 28.34 8.20
N ASN A 92 -2.78 29.13 8.05
CA ASN A 92 -3.06 29.96 6.87
C ASN A 92 -3.18 29.18 5.56
N LYS A 93 -3.56 27.90 5.60
CA LYS A 93 -3.72 27.08 4.39
C LYS A 93 -5.00 27.45 3.60
N TYR A 94 -5.96 28.09 4.23
CA TYR A 94 -7.17 28.60 3.59
C TYR A 94 -7.79 29.77 4.41
N SER A 95 -8.63 30.56 3.75
CA SER A 95 -9.39 31.67 4.34
C SER A 95 -10.79 31.24 4.77
N VAL A 96 -11.42 32.02 5.63
CA VAL A 96 -12.82 31.88 6.01
C VAL A 96 -13.56 33.19 5.74
N LYS A 97 -14.73 33.11 5.13
CA LYS A 97 -15.53 34.26 4.76
C LYS A 97 -16.37 34.75 5.92
N ILE A 98 -16.15 36.02 6.32
CA ILE A 98 -16.89 36.71 7.39
C ILE A 98 -17.33 38.07 6.81
N ASP A 99 -18.61 38.36 6.86
CA ASP A 99 -19.20 39.61 6.34
C ASP A 99 -18.75 39.97 4.91
N GLY A 100 -18.59 38.93 4.08
CA GLY A 100 -18.22 39.09 2.66
C GLY A 100 -16.71 39.16 2.40
N ILE A 101 -15.85 39.18 3.44
CA ILE A 101 -14.38 39.25 3.33
C ILE A 101 -13.78 37.90 3.69
N ASP A 102 -12.81 37.44 2.88
CA ASP A 102 -12.10 36.19 3.10
C ASP A 102 -10.87 36.41 3.99
N TYR A 103 -11.00 36.10 5.28
CA TYR A 103 -9.94 36.31 6.26
C TYR A 103 -9.08 35.07 6.49
N TYR A 104 -7.78 35.30 6.61
CA TYR A 104 -6.80 34.33 7.11
C TYR A 104 -6.51 34.55 8.59
N PHE A 105 -6.25 33.48 9.33
CA PHE A 105 -5.90 33.55 10.74
C PHE A 105 -4.66 34.43 10.96
N ASN A 106 -4.69 35.29 11.99
CA ASN A 106 -3.55 36.14 12.34
C ASN A 106 -2.48 35.31 13.10
N LEU A 107 -1.41 34.97 12.41
CA LEU A 107 -0.34 34.13 12.94
C LEU A 107 0.35 34.70 14.17
N SER A 108 0.39 36.03 14.34
CA SER A 108 1.05 36.70 15.46
C SER A 108 0.32 36.52 16.80
N VAL A 109 -0.94 36.08 16.78
CA VAL A 109 -1.75 35.85 17.97
C VAL A 109 -1.29 34.67 18.81
N TYR A 110 -0.65 33.68 18.16
CA TYR A 110 -0.09 32.52 18.85
C TYR A 110 1.44 32.61 18.90
N PRO A 111 2.05 32.83 20.09
CA PRO A 111 3.50 33.06 20.24
C PRO A 111 4.36 31.92 19.68
N GLY A 112 3.88 30.68 19.71
CA GLY A 112 4.57 29.51 19.14
C GLY A 112 4.83 29.60 17.63
N ASN A 113 4.10 30.45 16.90
CA ASN A 113 4.30 30.63 15.46
C ASN A 113 5.52 31.48 15.10
N GLU A 114 6.06 32.29 16.04
CA GLU A 114 7.20 33.18 15.76
C GLU A 114 8.42 32.42 15.22
N LEU A 115 8.69 31.25 15.78
CA LEU A 115 9.84 30.44 15.34
C LEU A 115 9.64 29.91 13.91
N LEU A 116 8.42 29.46 13.57
CA LEU A 116 8.08 28.97 12.24
C LEU A 116 8.12 30.09 11.20
N ILE A 117 7.65 31.28 11.57
CA ILE A 117 7.73 32.48 10.71
C ILE A 117 9.19 32.89 10.47
N LYS A 118 10.05 32.88 11.52
CA LYS A 118 11.47 33.21 11.39
C LYS A 118 12.24 32.21 10.54
N LYS A 119 11.82 30.96 10.51
CA LYS A 119 12.40 29.90 9.67
C LYS A 119 11.85 29.86 8.25
N ASP A 120 10.95 30.75 7.89
CA ASP A 120 10.27 30.78 6.60
C ASP A 120 9.37 29.54 6.32
N GLU A 121 8.97 28.85 7.40
CA GLU A 121 8.11 27.66 7.34
C GLU A 121 6.61 28.04 7.38
N LEU A 122 6.28 29.25 7.81
CA LEU A 122 4.90 29.75 7.95
C LEU A 122 4.77 31.20 7.49
N HIS A 123 3.84 31.46 6.55
CA HIS A 123 3.66 32.78 5.94
C HIS A 123 2.28 33.34 6.20
N GLN A 124 2.22 34.63 6.65
CA GLN A 124 0.96 35.32 6.81
C GLN A 124 0.31 35.63 5.48
N GLN A 125 -0.87 35.08 5.27
CA GLN A 125 -1.74 35.41 4.13
C GLN A 125 -2.65 36.62 4.45
N LYS A 126 -3.17 37.27 3.42
CA LYS A 126 -4.05 38.45 3.54
C LYS A 126 -5.38 38.21 2.83
N PRO A 127 -6.46 38.85 3.28
CA PRO A 127 -6.62 39.74 4.45
C PRO A 127 -6.45 39.01 5.80
N VAL A 128 -5.88 39.72 6.77
CA VAL A 128 -5.61 39.17 8.11
C VAL A 128 -6.83 39.37 9.02
N MET A 129 -7.25 38.31 9.71
CA MET A 129 -8.35 38.35 10.67
C MET A 129 -8.00 39.25 11.88
N PRO A 130 -8.95 40.05 12.41
CA PRO A 130 -8.74 40.82 13.63
C PRO A 130 -8.25 39.95 14.80
N ALA A 131 -7.29 40.48 15.55
CA ALA A 131 -6.64 39.71 16.63
C ALA A 131 -7.64 39.24 17.71
N GLU A 132 -8.65 40.04 18.01
CA GLU A 132 -9.72 39.70 18.97
C GLU A 132 -10.50 38.47 18.56
N MET A 133 -10.83 38.36 17.26
CA MET A 133 -11.51 37.19 16.72
C MET A 133 -10.62 35.94 16.77
N CYS A 134 -9.33 36.09 16.48
CA CYS A 134 -8.37 35.00 16.58
C CYS A 134 -8.18 34.54 18.05
N HIS A 135 -8.15 35.48 19.01
CA HIS A 135 -8.11 35.13 20.43
C HIS A 135 -9.38 34.38 20.86
N ALA A 136 -10.55 34.86 20.46
CA ALA A 136 -11.82 34.20 20.77
C ALA A 136 -11.84 32.77 20.19
N PHE A 137 -11.35 32.60 18.95
CA PHE A 137 -11.21 31.30 18.33
C PHE A 137 -10.26 30.36 19.09
N LEU A 138 -9.10 30.83 19.50
CA LEU A 138 -8.13 30.03 20.28
C LEU A 138 -8.65 29.63 21.67
N LEU A 139 -9.51 30.47 22.27
CA LEU A 139 -10.14 30.23 23.58
C LEU A 139 -11.44 29.45 23.49
N TYR A 140 -11.89 29.06 22.28
CA TYR A 140 -13.05 28.20 22.14
C TYR A 140 -12.73 26.82 22.71
N GLN A 141 -13.64 26.28 23.54
CA GLN A 141 -13.49 24.97 24.19
C GLN A 141 -14.12 23.88 23.33
N LEU A 142 -13.29 22.98 22.84
CA LEU A 142 -13.73 21.79 22.14
C LEU A 142 -14.13 20.72 23.15
N PRO A 143 -15.28 20.04 23.01
CA PRO A 143 -15.63 18.88 23.83
C PRO A 143 -14.72 17.71 23.44
N VAL A 144 -13.81 17.31 24.32
CA VAL A 144 -12.84 16.23 24.08
C VAL A 144 -13.05 15.11 25.08
N SER A 145 -13.14 13.88 24.63
CA SER A 145 -13.08 12.69 25.47
C SER A 145 -11.71 12.02 25.24
N ILE A 146 -10.96 11.83 26.32
CA ILE A 146 -9.69 11.09 26.31
C ILE A 146 -9.92 9.80 27.06
N ILE A 147 -9.62 8.67 26.41
CA ILE A 147 -9.74 7.35 27.00
C ILE A 147 -8.36 6.69 27.13
N ASP A 148 -8.17 5.94 28.20
CA ASP A 148 -7.04 5.04 28.38
C ASP A 148 -7.54 3.62 28.07
N ALA A 149 -7.10 3.07 26.93
CA ALA A 149 -7.60 1.79 26.42
C ALA A 149 -6.50 1.01 25.68
N ASP A 150 -6.57 -0.30 25.76
CA ASP A 150 -5.75 -1.17 24.91
C ASP A 150 -6.25 -1.18 23.46
N GLU A 151 -5.44 -1.68 22.52
CA GLU A 151 -5.72 -1.69 21.07
C GLU A 151 -7.06 -2.40 20.77
N ALA A 152 -7.40 -3.49 21.47
CA ALA A 152 -8.64 -4.21 21.26
C ALA A 152 -9.87 -3.43 21.73
N ALA A 153 -9.75 -2.65 22.81
CA ALA A 153 -10.82 -1.78 23.28
C ALA A 153 -11.00 -0.56 22.36
N VAL A 154 -9.91 -0.02 21.79
CA VAL A 154 -9.96 1.04 20.77
C VAL A 154 -10.75 0.62 19.55
N ASP A 155 -10.53 -0.62 19.04
CA ASP A 155 -11.26 -1.18 17.90
C ASP A 155 -12.78 -1.25 18.16
N ASP A 156 -13.18 -1.70 19.35
CA ASP A 156 -14.61 -1.80 19.72
C ASP A 156 -15.26 -0.41 19.87
N VAL A 157 -14.56 0.53 20.51
CA VAL A 157 -15.01 1.92 20.66
C VAL A 157 -15.19 2.58 19.28
N PHE A 158 -14.21 2.43 18.39
CA PHE A 158 -14.29 2.99 17.04
C PHE A 158 -15.50 2.45 16.26
N LYS A 159 -15.73 1.12 16.30
CA LYS A 159 -16.88 0.49 15.66
C LYS A 159 -18.22 1.04 16.19
N ARG A 160 -18.35 1.18 17.52
CA ARG A 160 -19.59 1.66 18.14
C ARG A 160 -19.89 3.12 17.80
N ILE A 161 -18.91 3.99 17.85
CA ILE A 161 -19.10 5.43 17.57
C ILE A 161 -19.46 5.65 16.11
N ASN A 162 -18.76 4.99 15.18
CA ASN A 162 -19.03 5.14 13.76
C ASN A 162 -20.33 4.46 13.29
N SER A 163 -20.91 3.54 14.11
CA SER A 163 -22.23 2.95 13.82
C SER A 163 -23.37 3.94 14.01
N THR A 164 -23.18 5.02 14.78
CA THR A 164 -24.24 5.98 15.15
C THR A 164 -24.06 7.38 14.54
N GLY A 165 -22.91 7.66 13.90
CA GLY A 165 -22.57 8.97 13.33
C GLY A 165 -22.87 9.13 11.84
N ARG A 166 -22.14 10.04 11.15
CA ARG A 166 -22.19 10.19 9.68
C ARG A 166 -21.84 8.83 9.07
N LYS A 167 -22.74 8.29 8.24
CA LYS A 167 -22.56 6.95 7.67
C LYS A 167 -21.24 6.88 6.90
N LEU A 168 -20.27 6.17 7.48
CA LEU A 168 -19.11 5.70 6.75
C LEU A 168 -19.60 4.92 5.52
N SER A 169 -18.79 4.89 4.47
CA SER A 169 -19.09 4.02 3.34
C SER A 169 -19.15 2.55 3.81
N SER A 170 -19.85 1.71 3.06
CA SER A 170 -19.89 0.28 3.40
C SER A 170 -18.51 -0.34 3.48
N GLN A 171 -17.55 0.18 2.70
CA GLN A 171 -16.17 -0.30 2.70
C GLN A 171 -15.39 0.17 3.94
N ASP A 172 -15.55 1.44 4.33
CA ASP A 172 -14.93 1.94 5.55
C ASP A 172 -15.41 1.18 6.79
N LEU A 173 -16.73 0.86 6.85
CA LEU A 173 -17.31 0.05 7.93
C LEU A 173 -16.75 -1.39 7.97
N ARG A 174 -16.51 -2.01 6.81
CA ARG A 174 -15.93 -3.37 6.74
C ARG A 174 -14.50 -3.39 7.28
N GLN A 175 -13.73 -2.39 6.94
CA GLN A 175 -12.32 -2.35 7.31
C GLN A 175 -12.08 -1.81 8.74
N ALA A 176 -13.07 -1.09 9.29
CA ALA A 176 -12.98 -0.51 10.62
C ALA A 176 -12.71 -1.58 11.69
N GLY A 177 -11.53 -1.51 12.30
CA GLY A 177 -11.11 -2.41 13.39
C GLY A 177 -10.99 -3.89 13.00
N VAL A 178 -10.76 -4.22 11.73
CA VAL A 178 -10.39 -5.57 11.29
C VAL A 178 -8.91 -5.60 10.97
N THR A 179 -8.15 -6.28 11.82
CA THR A 179 -6.74 -6.62 11.58
C THR A 179 -6.68 -8.01 10.95
N SER A 180 -6.52 -8.06 9.65
CA SER A 180 -6.36 -9.32 8.91
C SER A 180 -5.39 -9.13 7.75
N LYS A 181 -4.72 -10.20 7.36
CA LYS A 181 -3.84 -10.19 6.18
C LYS A 181 -4.59 -9.72 4.93
N PHE A 182 -5.88 -10.10 4.81
CA PHE A 182 -6.72 -9.68 3.69
C PHE A 182 -6.98 -8.16 3.73
N SER A 183 -7.31 -7.60 4.90
CA SER A 183 -7.52 -6.14 5.03
C SER A 183 -6.23 -5.35 4.78
N ASP A 184 -5.08 -5.87 5.22
CA ASP A 184 -3.76 -5.27 4.98
C ASP A 184 -3.39 -5.31 3.50
N LEU A 185 -3.64 -6.43 2.80
CA LEU A 185 -3.44 -6.55 1.37
C LEU A 185 -4.25 -5.49 0.59
N VAL A 186 -5.54 -5.40 0.88
CA VAL A 186 -6.43 -4.40 0.25
C VAL A 186 -5.92 -2.98 0.52
N ARG A 187 -5.51 -2.68 1.75
CA ARG A 187 -5.02 -1.38 2.15
C ARG A 187 -3.73 -1.02 1.39
N ILE A 188 -2.75 -1.91 1.37
CA ILE A 188 -1.46 -1.67 0.70
C ILE A 188 -1.67 -1.42 -0.80
N ILE A 189 -2.45 -2.26 -1.48
CA ILE A 189 -2.74 -2.07 -2.91
C ILE A 189 -3.47 -0.74 -3.14
N SER A 190 -4.48 -0.43 -2.34
CA SER A 190 -5.28 0.79 -2.53
C SER A 190 -4.46 2.06 -2.26
N THR A 191 -3.60 2.07 -1.24
CA THR A 191 -2.71 3.22 -0.95
C THR A 191 -1.67 3.39 -2.05
N HIS A 192 -1.11 2.29 -2.56
CA HIS A 192 -0.16 2.35 -3.68
C HIS A 192 -0.81 2.96 -4.93
N LEU A 193 -2.02 2.51 -5.30
CA LEU A 193 -2.75 3.03 -6.47
C LEU A 193 -3.23 4.47 -6.31
N ARG A 194 -3.36 4.98 -5.08
CA ARG A 194 -3.66 6.39 -4.80
C ARG A 194 -2.42 7.28 -4.80
N GLY A 195 -1.22 6.72 -4.74
CA GLY A 195 0.01 7.47 -4.49
C GLY A 195 0.08 8.00 -3.04
N ASP A 196 -0.60 7.33 -2.13
CA ASP A 196 -0.72 7.67 -0.71
C ASP A 196 0.41 6.99 0.11
N ALA A 197 0.70 7.47 1.33
CA ALA A 197 1.74 6.85 2.16
C ALA A 197 1.30 5.48 2.69
N SER A 198 2.27 4.58 2.82
CA SER A 198 2.06 3.22 3.29
C SER A 198 2.12 3.04 4.81
N GLU A 199 2.55 4.04 5.57
CA GLU A 199 2.70 3.95 7.02
C GLU A 199 1.34 3.87 7.74
N ASP A 200 1.24 2.95 8.71
CA ASP A 200 0.01 2.74 9.48
C ASP A 200 -0.26 3.82 10.51
N ILE A 201 0.81 4.36 11.09
CA ILE A 201 0.76 5.39 12.12
C ILE A 201 1.56 6.59 11.64
N VAL A 202 0.90 7.73 11.47
CA VAL A 202 1.51 9.00 11.07
C VAL A 202 1.25 10.09 12.10
N ARG A 203 2.19 11.01 12.24
CA ARG A 203 1.92 12.24 13.00
C ARG A 203 0.94 13.10 12.23
N MET A 204 0.06 13.80 12.94
CA MET A 204 -0.91 14.68 12.29
C MET A 204 -0.23 15.79 11.47
N ASN A 205 1.00 16.16 11.81
CA ASN A 205 1.82 17.10 11.07
C ASN A 205 2.07 16.66 9.62
N ASP A 206 2.19 15.36 9.38
CA ASP A 206 2.56 14.77 8.10
C ASP A 206 1.34 14.34 7.27
N ILE A 207 0.17 14.23 7.90
CA ILE A 207 -1.03 13.70 7.23
C ILE A 207 -1.48 14.53 6.03
N SER A 208 -1.24 15.85 6.07
CA SER A 208 -1.59 16.75 4.97
C SER A 208 -0.79 16.48 3.69
N ILE A 209 0.41 15.89 3.81
CA ILE A 209 1.26 15.53 2.67
C ILE A 209 0.70 14.31 1.95
N TYR A 210 0.09 13.40 2.70
CA TYR A 210 -0.35 12.09 2.24
C TYR A 210 -1.85 12.00 1.95
N SER A 211 -2.60 13.06 2.17
CA SER A 211 -4.04 13.03 2.00
C SER A 211 -4.48 13.49 0.62
N LEU A 212 -5.61 12.96 0.18
CA LEU A 212 -6.26 13.41 -1.04
C LEU A 212 -6.64 14.88 -0.91
N SER A 213 -6.11 15.73 -1.79
CA SER A 213 -6.51 17.13 -1.84
C SER A 213 -7.78 17.31 -2.67
N SER A 214 -8.72 18.10 -2.17
CA SER A 214 -9.85 18.58 -2.96
C SER A 214 -9.47 19.88 -3.69
N HIS A 215 -10.27 20.25 -4.70
CA HIS A 215 -10.14 21.53 -5.38
C HIS A 215 -9.98 22.71 -4.41
N GLY A 216 -8.99 23.56 -4.64
CA GLY A 216 -8.70 24.75 -3.85
C GLY A 216 -7.68 24.56 -2.72
N LEU A 217 -7.19 23.34 -2.48
CA LEU A 217 -6.12 23.07 -1.52
C LEU A 217 -4.83 22.75 -2.28
N ASN A 218 -3.74 23.44 -1.96
CA ASN A 218 -2.43 23.29 -2.63
C ASN A 218 -1.51 22.32 -1.86
N TYR A 219 -2.08 21.31 -1.23
CA TYR A 219 -1.32 20.29 -0.49
C TYR A 219 -1.98 18.91 -0.60
N GLY A 220 -1.18 17.88 -0.39
CA GLY A 220 -1.62 16.49 -0.48
C GLY A 220 -1.60 15.92 -1.90
N VAL A 221 -2.10 14.71 -2.05
CA VAL A 221 -2.25 14.03 -3.34
C VAL A 221 -3.44 14.63 -4.08
N ASN A 222 -3.21 15.19 -5.27
CA ASN A 222 -4.30 15.73 -6.09
C ASN A 222 -5.22 14.58 -6.52
N ILE A 223 -6.48 14.66 -6.12
CA ILE A 223 -7.48 13.62 -6.38
C ILE A 223 -7.65 13.31 -7.88
N LYS A 224 -7.43 14.30 -8.77
CA LYS A 224 -7.51 14.13 -10.22
C LYS A 224 -6.37 13.31 -10.80
N ASP A 225 -5.21 13.28 -10.12
CA ASP A 225 -4.04 12.55 -10.57
C ASP A 225 -4.04 11.10 -10.09
N VAL A 226 -4.96 10.76 -9.18
CA VAL A 226 -5.16 9.38 -8.72
C VAL A 226 -5.64 8.50 -9.88
N PHE A 227 -4.97 7.36 -10.09
CA PHE A 227 -5.24 6.42 -11.19
C PHE A 227 -6.73 6.23 -11.50
N TRP A 228 -7.54 5.98 -10.49
CA TRP A 228 -8.97 5.71 -10.62
C TRP A 228 -9.77 6.86 -11.24
N VAL A 229 -9.46 8.09 -10.81
CA VAL A 229 -10.13 9.32 -11.30
C VAL A 229 -9.51 9.77 -12.60
N LYS A 230 -8.18 9.77 -12.70
CA LYS A 230 -7.43 10.12 -13.91
C LYS A 230 -7.88 9.29 -15.11
N GLN A 231 -8.09 7.99 -14.91
CA GLN A 231 -8.55 7.09 -15.95
C GLN A 231 -10.08 7.14 -16.18
N GLY A 232 -10.82 7.88 -15.38
CA GLY A 232 -12.28 7.99 -15.48
C GLY A 232 -13.02 6.68 -15.14
N ILE A 233 -12.42 5.81 -14.33
CA ILE A 233 -13.01 4.56 -13.86
C ILE A 233 -14.10 4.86 -12.83
N ILE A 234 -13.78 5.75 -11.88
CA ILE A 234 -14.72 6.24 -10.87
C ILE A 234 -14.62 7.76 -10.74
N SER A 235 -15.64 8.39 -10.16
CA SER A 235 -15.66 9.84 -9.90
C SER A 235 -14.91 10.19 -8.60
N GLU A 236 -14.57 11.48 -8.45
CA GLU A 236 -13.96 12.01 -7.21
C GLU A 236 -14.83 11.71 -5.98
N ASP A 237 -16.17 11.86 -6.07
CA ASP A 237 -17.08 11.60 -4.96
C ASP A 237 -17.11 10.13 -4.55
N THR A 238 -17.05 9.22 -5.52
CA THR A 238 -17.02 7.78 -5.24
C THR A 238 -15.67 7.33 -4.69
N LEU A 239 -14.56 7.96 -5.13
CA LEU A 239 -13.23 7.74 -4.53
C LEU A 239 -13.22 8.15 -3.05
N ARG A 240 -13.83 9.29 -2.70
CA ARG A 240 -13.97 9.74 -1.30
C ARG A 240 -14.77 8.76 -0.43
N ARG A 241 -15.67 8.01 -1.05
CA ARG A 241 -16.47 6.95 -0.39
C ARG A 241 -15.82 5.57 -0.44
N SER A 242 -14.53 5.51 -0.70
CA SER A 242 -13.74 4.25 -0.73
C SER A 242 -14.20 3.22 -1.76
N LYS A 243 -14.73 3.69 -2.91
CA LYS A 243 -15.12 2.81 -4.01
C LYS A 243 -13.90 2.12 -4.64
N ASP A 244 -12.75 2.78 -4.68
CA ASP A 244 -11.47 2.23 -5.09
C ASP A 244 -11.08 1.00 -4.25
N GLU A 245 -11.22 1.09 -2.93
CA GLU A 245 -10.96 -0.03 -2.02
C GLU A 245 -11.95 -1.16 -2.21
N GLU A 246 -13.25 -0.86 -2.46
CA GLU A 246 -14.24 -1.88 -2.77
C GLU A 246 -13.90 -2.64 -4.05
N ILE A 247 -13.41 -1.95 -5.09
CA ILE A 247 -12.92 -2.59 -6.32
C ILE A 247 -11.74 -3.51 -6.00
N VAL A 248 -10.76 -3.04 -5.24
CA VAL A 248 -9.59 -3.86 -4.83
C VAL A 248 -10.04 -5.09 -4.03
N VAL A 249 -11.02 -4.96 -3.12
CA VAL A 249 -11.61 -6.10 -2.39
C VAL A 249 -12.17 -7.14 -3.34
N ILE A 250 -12.95 -6.71 -4.34
CA ILE A 250 -13.54 -7.60 -5.33
C ILE A 250 -12.46 -8.34 -6.11
N LEU A 251 -11.43 -7.63 -6.57
CA LEU A 251 -10.32 -8.19 -7.35
C LEU A 251 -9.49 -9.18 -6.51
N CYS A 252 -9.07 -8.81 -5.31
CA CYS A 252 -8.32 -9.68 -4.41
C CYS A 252 -9.12 -10.94 -4.03
N SER A 253 -10.41 -10.77 -3.70
CA SER A 253 -11.28 -11.89 -3.36
C SER A 253 -11.47 -12.85 -4.54
N ALA A 254 -11.61 -12.32 -5.77
CA ALA A 254 -11.72 -13.14 -6.97
C ALA A 254 -10.42 -13.95 -7.20
N ILE A 255 -9.25 -13.32 -7.13
CA ILE A 255 -7.95 -13.98 -7.32
C ILE A 255 -7.73 -15.08 -6.26
N LEU A 256 -8.01 -14.80 -4.99
CA LEU A 256 -7.83 -15.76 -3.90
C LEU A 256 -8.77 -16.96 -3.99
N SER A 257 -9.98 -16.78 -4.52
CA SER A 257 -11.00 -17.81 -4.66
C SER A 257 -10.99 -18.52 -6.02
N ASN A 258 -9.93 -18.37 -6.81
CA ASN A 258 -9.91 -18.84 -8.21
C ASN A 258 -11.14 -18.36 -8.98
N TYR A 259 -11.47 -17.07 -8.85
CA TYR A 259 -12.53 -16.34 -9.56
C TYR A 259 -13.97 -16.78 -9.23
N THR A 260 -14.18 -17.57 -8.16
CA THR A 260 -15.50 -18.04 -7.75
C THR A 260 -16.23 -17.09 -6.78
N SER A 261 -15.53 -16.13 -6.19
CA SER A 261 -16.08 -15.20 -5.19
C SER A 261 -17.13 -14.27 -5.81
N GLY A 262 -18.23 -14.06 -5.07
CA GLY A 262 -19.28 -13.10 -5.46
C GLY A 262 -18.89 -11.64 -5.20
N MET A 263 -19.69 -10.73 -5.78
CA MET A 263 -19.50 -9.26 -5.66
C MET A 263 -20.60 -8.60 -4.82
N SER A 264 -21.53 -9.39 -4.24
CA SER A 264 -22.63 -8.81 -3.46
C SER A 264 -22.12 -8.21 -2.15
N VAL A 265 -22.82 -7.20 -1.64
CA VAL A 265 -22.55 -6.59 -0.32
C VAL A 265 -22.44 -7.65 0.77
N LYS A 266 -23.31 -8.66 0.73
CA LYS A 266 -23.29 -9.79 1.67
C LYS A 266 -21.99 -10.59 1.57
N THR A 267 -21.54 -10.89 0.35
CA THR A 267 -20.28 -11.62 0.12
C THR A 267 -19.09 -10.81 0.61
N LEU A 268 -19.04 -9.52 0.28
CA LEU A 268 -17.97 -8.64 0.73
C LEU A 268 -17.92 -8.51 2.26
N ASN A 269 -19.07 -8.44 2.93
CA ASN A 269 -19.11 -8.41 4.39
C ASN A 269 -18.55 -9.70 5.03
N MET A 270 -18.78 -10.88 4.42
CA MET A 270 -18.24 -12.14 4.93
C MET A 270 -16.70 -12.24 4.86
N LEU A 271 -16.04 -11.42 4.03
CA LEU A 271 -14.57 -11.38 3.94
C LEU A 271 -13.92 -10.75 5.19
N TYR A 272 -14.68 -9.94 5.91
CA TYR A 272 -14.23 -9.20 7.10
C TYR A 272 -14.85 -9.73 8.41
N ASP A 273 -15.73 -10.72 8.35
CA ASP A 273 -16.36 -11.34 9.51
C ASP A 273 -15.50 -12.51 10.01
N THR A 274 -14.83 -12.32 11.15
CA THR A 274 -13.87 -13.27 11.76
C THR A 274 -14.46 -14.66 12.03
N GLU A 275 -15.78 -14.74 12.21
CA GLU A 275 -16.48 -16.01 12.46
C GLU A 275 -16.71 -16.80 11.17
N ARG A 276 -16.63 -16.16 10.02
CA ARG A 276 -16.95 -16.79 8.74
C ARG A 276 -15.81 -17.66 8.22
N ARG A 277 -16.21 -18.77 7.60
CA ARG A 277 -15.26 -19.67 6.93
C ARG A 277 -14.46 -18.98 5.84
N THR A 278 -15.07 -18.03 5.13
CA THR A 278 -14.42 -17.26 4.05
C THR A 278 -13.24 -16.43 4.59
N TYR A 279 -13.44 -15.72 5.71
CA TYR A 279 -12.37 -15.01 6.40
C TYR A 279 -11.23 -15.97 6.78
N LYS A 280 -11.55 -17.06 7.50
CA LYS A 280 -10.56 -18.04 7.98
C LYS A 280 -9.80 -18.70 6.84
N ASN A 281 -10.43 -18.92 5.69
CA ASN A 281 -9.78 -19.45 4.51
C ASN A 281 -8.81 -18.44 3.87
N ASN A 282 -9.22 -17.16 3.73
CA ASN A 282 -8.36 -16.13 3.18
C ASN A 282 -7.09 -15.93 4.03
N GLU A 283 -7.22 -15.93 5.36
CA GLU A 283 -6.08 -15.85 6.28
C GLU A 283 -5.08 -17.01 6.11
N LYS A 284 -5.58 -18.21 5.79
CA LYS A 284 -4.73 -19.38 5.52
C LYS A 284 -4.06 -19.32 4.13
N LEU A 285 -4.79 -18.84 3.13
CA LEU A 285 -4.30 -18.75 1.74
C LEU A 285 -3.27 -17.62 1.56
N LEU A 286 -3.35 -16.57 2.37
CA LEU A 286 -2.42 -15.45 2.36
C LEU A 286 -1.15 -15.79 3.17
N THR A 287 -0.32 -16.66 2.59
CA THR A 287 1.10 -16.77 2.99
C THR A 287 1.84 -15.49 2.59
N GLN A 288 3.03 -15.25 3.11
CA GLN A 288 3.81 -14.06 2.74
C GLN A 288 4.10 -14.03 1.23
N SER A 289 4.54 -15.13 0.65
CA SER A 289 4.78 -15.24 -0.80
C SER A 289 3.52 -14.91 -1.60
N ARG A 290 2.37 -15.49 -1.26
CA ARG A 290 1.11 -15.21 -1.96
C ARG A 290 0.65 -13.76 -1.84
N PHE A 291 0.92 -13.14 -0.70
CA PHE A 291 0.64 -11.74 -0.44
C PHE A 291 1.45 -10.83 -1.40
N ASP A 292 2.76 -11.07 -1.48
CA ASP A 292 3.68 -10.31 -2.33
C ASP A 292 3.40 -10.55 -3.83
N ASP A 293 3.05 -11.79 -4.21
CA ASP A 293 2.66 -12.14 -5.59
C ASP A 293 1.43 -11.34 -6.04
N ILE A 294 0.41 -11.21 -5.18
CA ILE A 294 -0.80 -10.45 -5.52
C ILE A 294 -0.46 -8.96 -5.69
N ILE A 295 0.35 -8.37 -4.80
CA ILE A 295 0.78 -6.96 -4.94
C ILE A 295 1.54 -6.77 -6.26
N SER A 296 2.46 -7.67 -6.58
CA SER A 296 3.25 -7.63 -7.80
C SER A 296 2.37 -7.76 -9.05
N LEU A 297 1.38 -8.65 -9.02
CA LEU A 297 0.42 -8.83 -10.11
C LEU A 297 -0.41 -7.55 -10.34
N PHE A 298 -0.92 -6.93 -9.26
CA PHE A 298 -1.64 -5.66 -9.37
C PHE A 298 -0.78 -4.56 -9.97
N SER A 299 0.42 -4.38 -9.44
CA SER A 299 1.36 -3.36 -9.91
C SER A 299 1.70 -3.56 -11.39
N LYS A 300 1.92 -4.79 -11.82
CA LYS A 300 2.25 -5.13 -13.20
C LYS A 300 1.07 -4.83 -14.14
N ILE A 301 -0.14 -5.29 -13.81
CA ILE A 301 -1.33 -5.08 -14.65
C ILE A 301 -1.64 -3.59 -14.76
N VAL A 302 -1.64 -2.85 -13.65
CA VAL A 302 -1.93 -1.42 -13.66
C VAL A 302 -0.88 -0.66 -14.47
N SER A 303 0.40 -0.94 -14.27
CA SER A 303 1.49 -0.32 -15.05
C SER A 303 1.36 -0.60 -16.56
N ASP A 304 0.99 -1.81 -16.94
CA ASP A 304 0.83 -2.14 -18.35
C ASP A 304 -0.42 -1.48 -18.95
N LEU A 305 -1.52 -1.41 -18.19
CA LEU A 305 -2.71 -0.67 -18.60
C LEU A 305 -2.45 0.84 -18.75
N GLU A 306 -1.68 1.44 -17.83
CA GLU A 306 -1.29 2.85 -17.97
C GLU A 306 -0.50 3.11 -19.26
N LYS A 307 0.41 2.21 -19.64
CA LYS A 307 1.13 2.30 -20.92
C LYS A 307 0.18 2.18 -22.11
N VAL A 308 -0.79 1.26 -22.05
CA VAL A 308 -1.82 1.13 -23.09
C VAL A 308 -2.66 2.40 -23.23
N PHE A 309 -3.11 2.97 -22.11
CA PHE A 309 -3.94 4.18 -22.12
C PHE A 309 -3.15 5.43 -22.54
N ALA A 310 -1.87 5.52 -22.18
CA ALA A 310 -1.02 6.66 -22.54
C ALA A 310 -0.77 6.78 -24.06
N ILE A 311 -1.00 5.72 -24.83
CA ILE A 311 -0.93 5.78 -26.29
C ILE A 311 -2.04 6.72 -26.79
N SER A 312 -1.69 7.67 -27.65
CA SER A 312 -2.61 8.71 -28.16
C SER A 312 -3.22 9.62 -27.07
N ASP A 313 -2.58 9.69 -25.91
CA ASP A 313 -2.98 10.56 -24.79
C ASP A 313 -4.44 10.34 -24.34
N THR A 314 -4.87 9.06 -24.33
CA THR A 314 -6.23 8.67 -23.95
C THR A 314 -6.29 8.18 -22.52
N THR A 315 -7.51 8.13 -21.96
CA THR A 315 -7.82 7.51 -20.68
C THR A 315 -8.58 6.19 -20.89
N PHE A 316 -8.66 5.35 -19.84
CA PHE A 316 -9.52 4.15 -19.89
C PHE A 316 -10.93 4.46 -20.37
N SER A 317 -11.54 5.52 -19.82
CA SER A 317 -12.91 5.90 -20.19
C SER A 317 -13.01 6.33 -21.65
N GLN A 318 -12.06 7.11 -22.16
CA GLN A 318 -12.07 7.57 -23.55
C GLN A 318 -11.73 6.45 -24.55
N LEU A 319 -10.85 5.54 -24.17
CA LEU A 319 -10.44 4.44 -25.04
C LEU A 319 -11.54 3.37 -25.18
N LEU A 320 -12.12 2.94 -24.06
CA LEU A 320 -13.02 1.78 -24.07
C LEU A 320 -14.46 2.14 -24.44
N PHE A 321 -14.90 3.37 -24.23
CA PHE A 321 -16.30 3.79 -24.37
C PHE A 321 -16.44 4.87 -25.43
N SER A 322 -17.42 4.74 -26.33
CA SER A 322 -17.72 5.76 -27.36
C SER A 322 -18.58 6.91 -26.84
N ASN A 323 -19.28 6.71 -25.70
CA ASN A 323 -20.16 7.70 -25.07
C ASN A 323 -19.73 8.00 -23.64
N GLU A 324 -19.73 9.28 -23.25
CA GLU A 324 -19.38 9.72 -21.90
C GLU A 324 -20.39 9.29 -20.81
N TYR A 325 -21.64 9.04 -21.20
CA TYR A 325 -22.75 8.69 -20.30
C TYR A 325 -22.90 7.20 -20.00
N ASN A 326 -21.86 6.41 -20.22
CA ASN A 326 -21.91 4.99 -19.93
C ASN A 326 -21.85 4.70 -18.43
N TYR A 327 -22.74 3.81 -17.98
CA TYR A 327 -22.79 3.31 -16.61
C TYR A 327 -21.78 2.14 -16.42
N ASN A 328 -21.50 1.81 -15.15
CA ASN A 328 -20.75 0.60 -14.79
C ASN A 328 -19.29 0.54 -15.31
N LYS A 329 -18.63 1.69 -15.46
CA LYS A 329 -17.20 1.75 -15.86
C LYS A 329 -16.28 0.98 -14.91
N ASP A 330 -16.57 1.05 -13.61
CA ASP A 330 -15.88 0.28 -12.57
C ASP A 330 -16.00 -1.25 -12.77
N LEU A 331 -17.17 -1.71 -13.22
CA LEU A 331 -17.40 -3.13 -13.47
C LEU A 331 -16.69 -3.61 -14.75
N VAL A 332 -16.64 -2.78 -15.80
CA VAL A 332 -15.86 -3.07 -17.02
C VAL A 332 -14.36 -3.13 -16.67
N PHE A 333 -13.87 -2.23 -15.79
CA PHE A 333 -12.49 -2.29 -15.32
C PHE A 333 -12.22 -3.59 -14.53
N ILE A 334 -13.14 -4.00 -13.65
CA ILE A 334 -13.02 -5.28 -12.92
C ILE A 334 -12.87 -6.46 -13.89
N VAL A 335 -13.70 -6.50 -14.93
CA VAL A 335 -13.65 -7.58 -15.94
C VAL A 335 -12.32 -7.55 -16.71
N LEU A 336 -11.87 -6.37 -17.16
CA LEU A 336 -10.59 -6.21 -17.87
C LEU A 336 -9.41 -6.66 -16.98
N PHE A 337 -9.40 -6.20 -15.75
CA PHE A 337 -8.34 -6.57 -14.80
C PHE A 337 -8.30 -8.07 -14.54
N LEU A 338 -9.46 -8.71 -14.30
CA LEU A 338 -9.54 -10.15 -14.04
C LEU A 338 -9.18 -10.99 -15.27
N ALA A 339 -9.52 -10.54 -16.48
CA ALA A 339 -9.10 -11.20 -17.72
C ALA A 339 -7.56 -11.17 -17.86
N LEU A 340 -6.94 -10.01 -17.61
CA LEU A 340 -5.49 -9.89 -17.62
C LEU A 340 -4.83 -10.70 -16.48
N ALA A 341 -5.41 -10.69 -15.27
CA ALA A 341 -4.89 -11.46 -14.14
C ALA A 341 -4.88 -12.97 -14.46
N GLN A 342 -5.91 -13.50 -15.13
CA GLN A 342 -5.92 -14.88 -15.58
C GLN A 342 -4.87 -15.13 -16.67
N LEU A 343 -4.79 -14.26 -17.67
CA LEU A 343 -3.81 -14.41 -18.75
C LEU A 343 -2.38 -14.33 -18.21
N TYR A 344 -2.09 -13.42 -17.29
CA TYR A 344 -0.77 -13.33 -16.67
C TYR A 344 -0.44 -14.57 -15.84
N SER A 345 -1.43 -15.16 -15.15
CA SER A 345 -1.25 -16.44 -14.46
C SER A 345 -1.02 -17.62 -15.42
N GLU A 346 -1.50 -17.50 -16.68
CA GLU A 346 -1.29 -18.45 -17.77
C GLU A 346 -0.03 -18.10 -18.61
N ASN A 347 0.81 -17.19 -18.15
CA ASN A 347 2.04 -16.73 -18.81
C ASN A 347 1.87 -15.97 -20.13
N TYR A 348 0.71 -15.36 -20.34
CA TYR A 348 0.49 -14.43 -21.43
C TYR A 348 0.71 -12.99 -20.95
N TYR A 349 1.51 -12.18 -21.65
CA TYR A 349 1.85 -10.82 -21.28
C TYR A 349 1.62 -9.85 -22.42
N ILE A 350 1.38 -8.57 -22.07
CA ILE A 350 1.34 -7.47 -23.03
C ILE A 350 2.78 -7.10 -23.39
N GLU A 351 3.16 -7.29 -24.64
CA GLU A 351 4.43 -6.85 -25.24
C GLU A 351 4.18 -5.73 -26.25
N TYR A 352 3.13 -5.87 -27.05
CA TYR A 352 2.78 -4.94 -28.11
C TYR A 352 1.66 -4.00 -27.66
N PHE A 353 2.01 -2.95 -26.90
CA PHE A 353 1.06 -2.03 -26.25
C PHE A 353 0.14 -1.33 -27.26
N LEU A 354 0.65 -0.94 -28.45
CA LEU A 354 -0.17 -0.31 -29.52
C LEU A 354 -1.24 -1.27 -30.05
N GLU A 355 -0.93 -2.54 -30.18
CA GLU A 355 -1.89 -3.54 -30.65
C GLU A 355 -3.04 -3.72 -29.65
N ILE A 356 -2.70 -3.82 -28.37
CA ILE A 356 -3.69 -3.88 -27.29
C ILE A 356 -4.50 -2.59 -27.19
N HIS A 357 -3.88 -1.42 -27.37
CA HIS A 357 -4.59 -0.14 -27.40
C HIS A 357 -5.66 -0.13 -28.51
N ASN A 358 -5.29 -0.51 -29.74
CA ASN A 358 -6.20 -0.57 -30.87
C ASN A 358 -7.33 -1.58 -30.64
N LEU A 359 -7.01 -2.73 -30.04
CA LEU A 359 -7.98 -3.77 -29.69
C LEU A 359 -9.01 -3.28 -28.67
N LEU A 360 -8.54 -2.56 -27.62
CA LEU A 360 -9.39 -2.03 -26.56
C LEU A 360 -10.22 -0.83 -26.99
N SER A 361 -9.90 -0.17 -28.09
CA SER A 361 -10.66 0.99 -28.59
C SER A 361 -12.12 0.61 -28.87
N GLY A 362 -13.06 1.24 -28.12
CA GLY A 362 -14.50 0.99 -28.22
C GLY A 362 -14.93 -0.44 -27.84
N ILE A 363 -14.10 -1.18 -27.11
CA ILE A 363 -14.40 -2.59 -26.76
C ILE A 363 -15.60 -2.71 -25.82
N ALA A 364 -15.83 -1.70 -24.98
CA ALA A 364 -16.96 -1.71 -24.07
C ALA A 364 -18.30 -1.75 -24.82
N ASP A 365 -18.43 -0.99 -25.88
CA ASP A 365 -19.65 -0.95 -26.69
C ASP A 365 -19.85 -2.22 -27.50
N ARG A 366 -18.76 -2.88 -27.92
CA ARG A 366 -18.82 -4.15 -28.68
C ARG A 366 -19.10 -5.35 -27.78
N GLU A 367 -18.39 -5.46 -26.68
CA GLU A 367 -18.38 -6.68 -25.87
C GLU A 367 -19.25 -6.62 -24.62
N PHE A 368 -19.65 -5.39 -24.17
CA PHE A 368 -20.39 -5.18 -22.92
C PHE A 368 -21.71 -4.43 -23.13
N SER A 369 -22.17 -4.23 -24.37
CA SER A 369 -23.36 -3.42 -24.69
C SER A 369 -24.60 -3.79 -23.88
N GLU A 370 -24.80 -5.07 -23.57
CA GLU A 370 -25.94 -5.59 -22.81
C GLU A 370 -25.94 -5.16 -21.33
N VAL A 371 -24.79 -4.79 -20.79
CA VAL A 371 -24.60 -4.50 -19.35
C VAL A 371 -24.18 -3.07 -19.04
N ILE A 372 -23.61 -2.32 -20.01
CA ILE A 372 -23.13 -0.95 -19.77
C ILE A 372 -24.22 0.10 -19.94
N ASN A 373 -25.26 -0.17 -20.73
CA ASN A 373 -26.28 0.81 -21.10
C ASN A 373 -27.47 0.85 -20.15
N THR A 374 -27.45 0.09 -19.06
CA THR A 374 -28.54 0.05 -18.08
C THR A 374 -28.06 0.35 -16.69
N SER A 375 -28.70 1.32 -16.01
CA SER A 375 -28.51 1.58 -14.59
C SER A 375 -29.07 0.45 -13.70
N GLU A 376 -29.90 -0.43 -14.25
CA GLU A 376 -30.61 -1.50 -13.55
C GLU A 376 -29.93 -2.87 -13.72
N CYS A 377 -28.82 -2.96 -14.43
CA CYS A 377 -28.13 -4.22 -14.63
C CYS A 377 -27.70 -4.84 -13.30
N LYS A 378 -28.29 -5.97 -12.96
CA LYS A 378 -27.93 -6.77 -11.78
C LYS A 378 -26.68 -7.58 -12.07
N TRP A 379 -25.53 -6.95 -11.96
CA TRP A 379 -24.25 -7.64 -12.03
C TRP A 379 -24.18 -8.76 -10.99
N ASN A 380 -23.88 -9.95 -11.43
CA ASN A 380 -23.64 -11.10 -10.58
C ASN A 380 -22.32 -11.80 -10.98
N THR A 381 -21.94 -12.81 -10.23
CA THR A 381 -20.69 -13.54 -10.45
C THR A 381 -20.66 -14.24 -11.80
N ASP A 382 -21.80 -14.78 -12.24
CA ASP A 382 -21.88 -15.55 -13.50
C ASP A 382 -21.69 -14.63 -14.71
N ILE A 383 -22.38 -13.47 -14.72
CA ILE A 383 -22.22 -12.44 -15.76
C ILE A 383 -20.77 -11.97 -15.78
N ARG A 384 -20.19 -11.62 -14.64
CA ARG A 384 -18.78 -11.23 -14.55
C ARG A 384 -17.86 -12.29 -15.16
N ASN A 385 -17.99 -13.53 -14.73
CA ASN A 385 -17.11 -14.60 -15.20
C ASN A 385 -17.28 -14.88 -16.68
N HIS A 386 -18.51 -14.83 -17.20
CA HIS A 386 -18.77 -14.95 -18.63
C HIS A 386 -18.06 -13.86 -19.45
N LEU A 387 -18.15 -12.61 -19.00
CA LEU A 387 -17.49 -11.47 -19.64
C LEU A 387 -15.96 -11.54 -19.51
N VAL A 388 -15.44 -12.02 -18.38
CA VAL A 388 -14.01 -12.25 -18.20
C VAL A 388 -13.49 -13.28 -19.21
N GLU A 389 -14.16 -14.42 -19.36
CA GLU A 389 -13.75 -15.44 -20.34
C GLU A 389 -13.85 -14.94 -21.79
N ARG A 390 -14.89 -14.17 -22.11
CA ARG A 390 -15.05 -13.57 -23.43
C ARG A 390 -13.90 -12.61 -23.75
N LEU A 391 -13.61 -11.69 -22.83
CA LEU A 391 -12.52 -10.71 -23.01
C LEU A 391 -11.14 -11.38 -23.02
N LYS A 392 -10.94 -12.39 -22.18
CA LYS A 392 -9.71 -13.19 -22.15
C LYS A 392 -9.43 -13.85 -23.49
N ASN A 393 -10.46 -14.42 -24.14
CA ASN A 393 -10.30 -15.03 -25.46
C ASN A 393 -9.93 -14.00 -26.53
N VAL A 394 -10.51 -12.79 -26.47
CA VAL A 394 -10.17 -11.70 -27.38
C VAL A 394 -8.71 -11.23 -27.15
N LEU A 395 -8.29 -11.05 -25.91
CA LEU A 395 -6.94 -10.56 -25.57
C LEU A 395 -5.85 -11.58 -25.86
N ARG A 396 -6.11 -12.88 -25.62
CA ARG A 396 -5.11 -13.97 -25.76
C ARG A 396 -4.44 -13.98 -27.12
N GLY A 397 -5.19 -13.73 -28.19
CA GLY A 397 -4.66 -13.72 -29.57
C GLY A 397 -3.68 -12.58 -29.86
N HIS A 398 -3.62 -11.58 -29.00
CA HIS A 398 -2.80 -10.37 -29.15
C HIS A 398 -1.76 -10.22 -28.05
N MET A 399 -1.62 -11.24 -27.19
CA MET A 399 -0.64 -11.28 -26.10
C MET A 399 0.41 -12.33 -26.39
N VAL A 400 1.61 -12.13 -25.89
CA VAL A 400 2.74 -13.04 -26.07
C VAL A 400 2.77 -14.05 -24.94
N PHE A 401 2.80 -15.33 -25.31
CA PHE A 401 3.07 -16.41 -24.37
C PHE A 401 4.57 -16.45 -24.09
N ILE A 402 4.92 -16.26 -22.82
CA ILE A 402 6.31 -16.37 -22.36
C ILE A 402 6.39 -17.67 -21.55
N GLU A 403 7.12 -18.63 -22.09
CA GLU A 403 7.43 -19.84 -21.32
C GLU A 403 8.20 -19.42 -20.08
N ARG A 404 7.54 -19.49 -18.93
CA ARG A 404 8.21 -19.15 -17.68
C ARG A 404 9.16 -20.29 -17.32
N ASP A 405 10.41 -19.98 -17.21
CA ASP A 405 11.24 -20.60 -16.20
C ASP A 405 10.58 -20.45 -14.81
N PRO A 406 10.71 -21.45 -13.91
CA PRO A 406 9.97 -21.51 -12.66
C PRO A 406 10.00 -20.19 -11.86
N GLU A 407 8.97 -19.94 -11.07
CA GLU A 407 8.63 -18.72 -10.30
C GLU A 407 9.82 -18.02 -9.58
N TRP A 408 10.87 -18.76 -9.30
CA TRP A 408 12.08 -18.24 -8.69
C TRP A 408 12.88 -17.29 -9.59
N ASN A 409 12.81 -17.37 -10.95
CA ASN A 409 13.53 -16.44 -11.85
C ASN A 409 13.06 -15.00 -11.70
N THR A 410 11.76 -14.78 -11.53
CA THR A 410 11.22 -13.44 -11.26
C THR A 410 11.62 -12.96 -9.87
N GLY A 411 11.58 -13.84 -8.87
CA GLY A 411 12.11 -13.59 -7.53
C GLY A 411 13.61 -13.28 -7.57
N PHE A 412 14.37 -14.08 -8.30
CA PHE A 412 15.82 -13.91 -8.46
C PHE A 412 16.20 -12.58 -9.12
N ILE A 413 15.55 -12.19 -10.22
CA ILE A 413 15.78 -10.89 -10.87
C ILE A 413 15.40 -9.74 -9.93
N ASN A 414 14.34 -9.88 -9.15
CA ASN A 414 13.96 -8.88 -8.15
C ASN A 414 14.97 -8.80 -7.01
N TYR A 415 15.51 -9.94 -6.55
CA TYR A 415 16.64 -9.95 -5.62
C TYR A 415 17.87 -9.24 -6.19
N LEU A 416 18.24 -9.52 -7.43
CA LEU A 416 19.37 -8.85 -8.09
C LEU A 416 19.18 -7.33 -8.24
N LYS A 417 17.94 -6.87 -8.44
CA LYS A 417 17.61 -5.43 -8.48
C LYS A 417 17.69 -4.77 -7.10
N GLN A 418 17.29 -5.47 -6.04
CA GLN A 418 17.30 -4.97 -4.66
C GLN A 418 18.70 -4.90 -4.04
N VAL A 419 19.62 -5.74 -4.50
CA VAL A 419 20.99 -5.86 -3.95
C VAL A 419 21.81 -4.57 -4.04
N THR A 420 21.51 -3.67 -4.96
CA THR A 420 22.13 -2.35 -5.02
C THR A 420 21.73 -1.44 -3.84
N ALA A 421 20.65 -1.75 -3.12
CA ALA A 421 20.11 -0.95 -2.02
C ALA A 421 20.29 -1.58 -0.62
N GLU A 422 20.30 -2.92 -0.48
CA GLU A 422 20.31 -3.60 0.83
C GLU A 422 21.42 -4.68 0.93
N LYS A 423 22.64 -4.25 1.21
CA LYS A 423 23.80 -5.18 1.35
C LYS A 423 23.77 -6.08 2.59
N GLN A 424 22.93 -5.85 3.58
CA GLN A 424 22.98 -6.56 4.87
C GLN A 424 22.28 -7.93 4.90
N MET A 425 21.33 -8.17 3.98
CA MET A 425 20.53 -9.40 3.96
C MET A 425 20.84 -10.31 2.76
N PHE A 426 21.87 -9.99 2.01
CA PHE A 426 22.31 -10.76 0.84
C PHE A 426 23.79 -11.07 0.94
N ASP A 427 24.16 -12.31 0.59
CA ASP A 427 25.55 -12.74 0.45
C ASP A 427 25.72 -13.57 -0.83
N PHE A 428 26.84 -13.41 -1.51
CA PHE A 428 27.13 -14.05 -2.77
C PHE A 428 28.31 -15.00 -2.63
N LYS A 429 28.20 -16.15 -3.29
CA LYS A 429 29.28 -17.13 -3.38
C LYS A 429 29.41 -17.59 -4.82
N ILE A 430 30.60 -17.45 -5.38
CA ILE A 430 30.85 -17.87 -6.74
C ILE A 430 30.82 -19.41 -6.88
N GLY A 431 31.10 -20.13 -5.81
CA GLY A 431 31.08 -21.59 -5.78
C GLY A 431 31.64 -22.15 -4.46
N MET A 432 31.84 -23.46 -4.42
CA MET A 432 32.42 -24.19 -3.29
C MET A 432 33.92 -24.44 -3.44
N HIS A 433 34.50 -24.20 -4.61
CA HIS A 433 35.91 -24.47 -4.88
C HIS A 433 36.68 -23.15 -5.07
N ASP A 434 37.95 -23.20 -4.69
CA ASP A 434 38.88 -22.11 -4.97
C ASP A 434 39.21 -22.10 -6.47
N LEU A 435 38.93 -20.97 -7.14
CA LEU A 435 39.06 -20.83 -8.60
C LEU A 435 40.50 -20.81 -9.11
N ARG A 436 41.50 -20.68 -8.23
CA ARG A 436 42.93 -20.68 -8.59
C ARG A 436 43.55 -22.05 -8.42
N THR A 437 43.12 -22.79 -7.39
CA THR A 437 43.72 -24.09 -7.03
C THR A 437 42.83 -25.26 -7.40
N GLY A 438 41.54 -25.05 -7.67
CA GLY A 438 40.56 -26.12 -7.84
C GLY A 438 40.24 -26.90 -6.57
N GLN A 439 40.84 -26.52 -5.42
CA GLN A 439 40.63 -27.24 -4.17
C GLN A 439 39.30 -26.87 -3.55
N LYS A 440 38.63 -27.88 -2.98
CA LYS A 440 37.37 -27.66 -2.25
C LYS A 440 37.59 -26.80 -1.01
N ASN A 441 36.91 -25.71 -0.89
CA ASN A 441 36.87 -24.93 0.34
C ASN A 441 35.83 -25.51 1.30
N SER A 442 36.32 -26.32 2.25
CA SER A 442 35.48 -27.04 3.23
C SER A 442 34.65 -26.13 4.13
N ASN A 443 35.00 -24.83 4.21
CA ASN A 443 34.37 -23.88 5.13
C ASN A 443 33.29 -23.03 4.50
N VAL A 444 33.06 -23.09 3.18
CA VAL A 444 32.07 -22.23 2.50
C VAL A 444 30.69 -22.44 3.07
N ILE A 445 30.21 -23.69 3.12
CA ILE A 445 28.85 -23.99 3.62
C ILE A 445 28.72 -23.65 5.11
N SER A 446 29.74 -23.87 5.91
CA SER A 446 29.74 -23.48 7.32
C SER A 446 29.59 -21.98 7.48
N LYS A 447 30.32 -21.20 6.68
CA LYS A 447 30.18 -19.73 6.65
C LYS A 447 28.78 -19.30 6.18
N CYS A 448 28.21 -19.95 5.16
CA CYS A 448 26.86 -19.67 4.69
C CYS A 448 25.81 -19.86 5.80
N VAL A 449 25.86 -21.00 6.52
CA VAL A 449 24.94 -21.27 7.62
C VAL A 449 25.11 -20.25 8.76
N MET A 450 26.35 -19.88 9.09
CA MET A 450 26.62 -18.82 10.08
C MET A 450 26.07 -17.46 9.63
N THR A 451 26.25 -17.10 8.36
CA THR A 451 25.74 -15.84 7.80
C THR A 451 24.22 -15.79 7.82
N LEU A 452 23.53 -16.87 7.38
CA LEU A 452 22.06 -16.96 7.46
C LEU A 452 21.56 -16.85 8.90
N THR A 453 22.25 -17.51 9.85
CA THR A 453 21.91 -17.42 11.28
C THR A 453 22.10 -15.99 11.81
N ALA A 454 23.17 -15.30 11.40
CA ALA A 454 23.41 -13.91 11.78
C ALA A 454 22.35 -12.96 11.18
N MET A 455 21.98 -13.14 9.91
CA MET A 455 20.91 -12.40 9.25
C MET A 455 19.58 -12.57 9.99
N ALA A 456 19.18 -13.81 10.31
CA ALA A 456 17.96 -14.10 11.05
C ALA A 456 17.94 -13.47 12.46
N ASN A 457 19.09 -13.41 13.13
CA ASN A 457 19.20 -12.78 14.45
C ASN A 457 19.19 -11.24 14.39
N THR A 458 19.68 -10.67 13.29
CA THR A 458 19.78 -9.21 13.14
C THR A 458 18.45 -8.60 12.70
N MET A 459 17.73 -9.29 11.80
CA MET A 459 16.44 -8.84 11.25
C MET A 459 15.46 -10.01 11.20
N PRO A 460 14.83 -10.38 12.33
CA PRO A 460 14.00 -11.60 12.42
C PRO A 460 12.73 -11.57 11.54
N TYR A 461 12.39 -10.41 10.96
CA TYR A 461 11.22 -10.23 10.07
C TYR A 461 11.59 -10.11 8.58
N LYS A 462 12.90 -10.22 8.24
CA LYS A 462 13.38 -10.19 6.85
C LYS A 462 14.06 -11.50 6.50
N GLU A 463 13.83 -11.99 5.29
CA GLU A 463 14.52 -13.17 4.79
C GLU A 463 15.96 -12.82 4.40
N GLY A 464 16.92 -13.59 4.93
CA GLY A 464 18.31 -13.55 4.51
C GLY A 464 18.56 -14.53 3.37
N VAL A 465 19.26 -14.11 2.32
CA VAL A 465 19.46 -14.91 1.10
C VAL A 465 20.95 -15.05 0.80
N ILE A 466 21.39 -16.27 0.50
CA ILE A 466 22.72 -16.54 -0.06
C ILE A 466 22.56 -17.15 -1.45
N ILE A 467 23.23 -16.55 -2.43
CA ILE A 467 23.14 -16.99 -3.82
C ILE A 467 24.51 -17.54 -4.26
N PHE A 468 24.51 -18.75 -4.78
CA PHE A 468 25.68 -19.37 -5.41
C PHE A 468 25.70 -19.09 -6.91
N GLY A 469 26.90 -18.97 -7.48
CA GLY A 469 27.10 -18.66 -8.88
C GLY A 469 27.05 -17.17 -9.19
N ILE A 470 27.21 -16.30 -8.17
CA ILE A 470 27.27 -14.84 -8.31
C ILE A 470 28.44 -14.31 -7.50
N SER A 471 29.08 -13.26 -8.00
CA SER A 471 30.06 -12.46 -7.27
C SER A 471 29.87 -10.96 -7.53
N ASP A 472 30.16 -10.15 -6.52
CA ASP A 472 30.28 -8.69 -6.60
C ASP A 472 31.70 -8.21 -6.94
N LYS A 473 32.63 -9.16 -7.17
CA LYS A 473 34.05 -8.87 -7.44
C LYS A 473 34.45 -9.23 -8.87
N GLY A 474 34.95 -8.26 -9.60
CA GLY A 474 35.48 -8.48 -10.95
C GLY A 474 36.66 -9.45 -11.00
N SER A 475 37.46 -9.57 -9.92
CA SER A 475 38.54 -10.55 -9.82
C SER A 475 38.03 -12.00 -9.92
N ASP A 476 36.89 -12.28 -9.27
CA ASP A 476 36.32 -13.62 -9.25
C ASP A 476 35.82 -14.04 -10.65
N ALA A 477 35.27 -13.09 -11.43
CA ALA A 477 34.88 -13.33 -12.81
C ALA A 477 36.08 -13.64 -13.71
N VAL A 478 37.22 -12.97 -13.49
CA VAL A 478 38.46 -13.24 -14.21
C VAL A 478 39.02 -14.62 -13.82
N ASP A 479 39.07 -14.93 -12.52
CA ASP A 479 39.53 -16.23 -12.04
C ASP A 479 38.61 -17.37 -12.55
N TYR A 480 37.28 -17.16 -12.58
CA TYR A 480 36.31 -18.10 -13.13
C TYR A 480 36.55 -18.38 -14.62
N ARG A 481 36.69 -17.32 -15.44
CA ARG A 481 36.99 -17.44 -16.87
C ARG A 481 38.30 -18.20 -17.10
N ASN A 482 39.33 -17.91 -16.31
CA ASN A 482 40.63 -18.57 -16.43
C ASN A 482 40.54 -20.07 -16.09
N PHE A 483 39.75 -20.44 -15.12
CA PHE A 483 39.62 -21.80 -14.64
C PHE A 483 38.70 -22.67 -15.52
N TYR A 484 37.46 -22.19 -15.78
CA TYR A 484 36.44 -22.96 -16.51
C TYR A 484 36.40 -22.66 -18.01
N ARG A 485 37.10 -21.62 -18.47
CA ARG A 485 37.08 -21.17 -19.88
C ARG A 485 35.71 -20.65 -20.35
N THR A 486 34.84 -20.28 -19.44
CA THR A 486 33.48 -19.77 -19.68
C THR A 486 33.42 -18.27 -19.39
N GLU A 487 32.77 -17.51 -20.27
CA GLU A 487 32.54 -16.08 -20.05
C GLU A 487 31.50 -15.86 -18.94
N VAL A 488 31.75 -14.85 -18.11
CA VAL A 488 30.86 -14.49 -17.01
C VAL A 488 30.14 -13.18 -17.34
N PRO A 489 28.84 -13.23 -17.66
CA PRO A 489 28.06 -12.03 -17.96
C PRO A 489 27.98 -11.11 -16.73
N LYS A 490 27.96 -9.80 -17.00
CA LYS A 490 27.78 -8.77 -15.98
C LYS A 490 26.34 -8.24 -16.03
N TYR A 491 25.68 -8.19 -14.88
CA TYR A 491 24.38 -7.56 -14.70
C TYR A 491 24.47 -6.53 -13.56
N ASN A 492 24.32 -5.25 -13.88
CA ASN A 492 24.65 -4.13 -12.99
C ASN A 492 26.07 -4.25 -12.43
N ASP A 493 26.23 -4.34 -11.12
CA ASP A 493 27.52 -4.51 -10.43
C ASP A 493 27.87 -5.97 -10.11
N LEU A 494 27.06 -6.92 -10.57
CA LEU A 494 27.20 -8.35 -10.28
C LEU A 494 27.69 -9.13 -11.49
N TYR A 495 28.48 -10.15 -11.25
CA TYR A 495 28.98 -11.10 -12.22
C TYR A 495 28.28 -12.45 -12.01
N ILE A 496 27.59 -12.96 -13.02
CA ILE A 496 26.73 -14.13 -12.95
C ILE A 496 27.43 -15.29 -13.66
N SER A 497 28.03 -16.19 -12.90
CA SER A 497 28.72 -17.39 -13.43
C SER A 497 27.78 -18.60 -13.51
N GLY A 498 26.74 -18.63 -12.70
CA GLY A 498 26.03 -19.87 -12.43
C GLY A 498 26.90 -20.87 -11.65
N VAL A 499 26.35 -22.06 -11.43
CA VAL A 499 27.05 -23.17 -10.74
C VAL A 499 27.27 -24.40 -11.63
N THR A 500 26.85 -24.35 -12.87
CA THR A 500 26.85 -25.49 -13.80
C THR A 500 28.25 -26.01 -14.07
N ASP A 501 29.20 -25.13 -14.36
CA ASP A 501 30.58 -25.56 -14.67
C ASP A 501 31.25 -26.22 -13.46
N GLU A 502 31.07 -25.69 -12.26
CA GLU A 502 31.55 -26.29 -11.02
C GLU A 502 30.87 -27.64 -10.74
N ALA A 503 29.56 -27.71 -10.91
CA ALA A 503 28.77 -28.92 -10.69
C ALA A 503 29.21 -30.06 -11.63
N ILE A 504 29.38 -29.75 -12.90
CA ILE A 504 29.82 -30.75 -13.90
C ILE A 504 31.27 -31.17 -13.61
N THR A 505 32.17 -30.22 -13.39
CA THR A 505 33.59 -30.48 -13.22
C THR A 505 33.89 -31.36 -11.98
N PHE A 506 33.25 -31.07 -10.86
CA PHE A 506 33.63 -31.72 -9.59
C PHE A 506 32.59 -32.74 -9.09
N TYR A 507 31.37 -32.73 -9.59
CA TYR A 507 30.28 -33.58 -9.08
C TYR A 507 29.53 -34.33 -10.19
N GLY A 508 29.82 -34.06 -11.45
CA GLY A 508 29.23 -34.74 -12.60
C GLY A 508 27.79 -34.29 -12.96
N SER A 509 27.08 -33.62 -12.03
CA SER A 509 25.74 -33.06 -12.27
C SER A 509 25.34 -32.05 -11.22
N ILE A 510 24.38 -31.18 -11.55
CA ILE A 510 23.75 -30.22 -10.62
C ILE A 510 23.06 -30.94 -9.45
N GLN A 511 22.40 -32.07 -9.71
CA GLN A 511 21.74 -32.88 -8.68
C GLN A 511 22.74 -33.38 -7.63
N ASN A 512 23.92 -33.85 -8.05
CA ASN A 512 24.98 -34.29 -7.14
C ASN A 512 25.61 -33.12 -6.37
N TYR A 513 25.76 -31.94 -7.02
CA TYR A 513 26.22 -30.72 -6.41
C TYR A 513 25.28 -30.28 -5.29
N THR A 514 23.95 -30.19 -5.59
CA THR A 514 22.93 -29.85 -4.62
C THR A 514 22.84 -30.85 -3.47
N ARG A 515 22.91 -32.16 -3.77
CA ARG A 515 22.98 -33.20 -2.73
C ARG A 515 24.16 -32.95 -1.79
N ARG A 516 25.30 -32.58 -2.35
CA ARG A 516 26.49 -32.30 -1.55
C ARG A 516 26.36 -31.09 -0.65
N ILE A 517 25.69 -30.01 -1.11
CA ILE A 517 25.35 -28.85 -0.27
C ILE A 517 24.46 -29.31 0.90
N LYS A 518 23.40 -30.07 0.63
CA LYS A 518 22.47 -30.59 1.65
C LYS A 518 23.21 -31.41 2.72
N GLU A 519 24.06 -32.35 2.31
CA GLU A 519 24.89 -33.16 3.23
C GLU A 519 25.84 -32.29 4.10
N CYS A 520 26.34 -31.19 3.53
CA CYS A 520 27.19 -30.28 4.27
C CYS A 520 26.39 -29.43 5.28
N ILE A 521 25.17 -29.02 4.95
CA ILE A 521 24.25 -28.30 5.86
C ILE A 521 23.85 -29.20 7.02
N GLU A 522 23.50 -30.45 6.77
CA GLU A 522 23.14 -31.43 7.80
C GLU A 522 24.23 -31.65 8.86
N LYS A 523 25.50 -31.52 8.47
CA LYS A 523 26.66 -31.66 9.35
C LYS A 523 26.97 -30.43 10.20
N GLN A 524 26.29 -29.30 9.97
CA GLN A 524 26.57 -28.09 10.73
C GLN A 524 26.04 -28.19 12.17
N ASN A 525 26.71 -27.54 13.09
CA ASN A 525 26.31 -27.52 14.50
C ASN A 525 25.34 -26.38 14.80
N VAL A 526 24.12 -26.49 14.28
CA VAL A 526 22.98 -25.59 14.52
C VAL A 526 21.74 -26.40 14.88
N SER A 527 20.69 -25.76 15.41
CA SER A 527 19.49 -26.49 15.82
C SER A 527 18.85 -27.27 14.66
N PRO A 528 18.17 -28.40 14.91
CA PRO A 528 17.50 -29.20 13.89
C PRO A 528 16.49 -28.37 13.09
N ASP A 529 15.75 -27.46 13.74
CA ASP A 529 14.75 -26.60 13.11
C ASP A 529 15.38 -25.64 12.11
N VAL A 530 16.52 -25.03 12.44
CA VAL A 530 17.29 -24.16 11.53
C VAL A 530 17.79 -24.94 10.32
N LYS A 531 18.32 -26.18 10.54
CA LYS A 531 18.75 -27.03 9.44
C LYS A 531 17.60 -27.34 8.48
N GLN A 532 16.47 -27.77 9.04
CA GLN A 532 15.30 -28.15 8.27
C GLN A 532 14.76 -26.93 7.50
N TYR A 533 14.73 -25.75 8.12
CA TYR A 533 14.32 -24.53 7.46
C TYR A 533 15.20 -24.19 6.25
N ILE A 534 16.53 -24.18 6.43
CA ILE A 534 17.48 -23.93 5.34
C ILE A 534 17.34 -24.99 4.22
N LEU A 535 17.19 -26.27 4.57
CA LEU A 535 17.06 -27.36 3.60
C LEU A 535 15.75 -27.27 2.79
N CYS A 536 14.65 -26.82 3.41
CA CYS A 536 13.37 -26.64 2.75
C CYS A 536 13.37 -25.44 1.77
N LEU A 537 14.23 -24.44 2.02
CA LEU A 537 14.34 -23.23 1.20
C LEU A 537 15.53 -23.27 0.22
N LEU A 538 16.19 -24.42 0.08
CA LEU A 538 17.26 -24.58 -0.90
C LEU A 538 16.68 -24.88 -2.29
N TYR A 539 16.75 -23.90 -3.18
CA TYR A 539 16.30 -24.02 -4.58
C TYR A 539 17.50 -24.05 -5.53
N THR A 540 17.37 -24.82 -6.59
CA THR A 540 18.31 -24.81 -7.72
C THR A 540 17.51 -24.52 -8.96
N SER A 541 18.06 -23.70 -9.88
CA SER A 541 17.58 -23.64 -11.27
C SER A 541 18.54 -24.43 -12.16
N ASP A 542 17.98 -24.98 -13.19
CA ASP A 542 18.72 -25.58 -14.29
C ASP A 542 19.28 -24.51 -15.21
#